data_b62b33be075512a503faf4b3cf168248
#
_entry.id   b62b33be075512a503faf4b3cf168248
#
_cell.length_a   1.000
_cell.length_b   1.000
_cell.length_c   1.000
_cell.angle_alpha   90.00
_cell.angle_beta   90.00
_cell.angle_gamma   90.00
#
_symmetry.space_group_name_H-M   'P 1'
#
loop_
_entity.id
_entity.type
_entity.pdbx_description
1 polymer ?
#
loop_
_entity_poly.entity_id
_entity_poly.type
_entity_poly.pdbx_seq_one_letter_code
_entity_poly.pdbx_strand_id
1 'polypeptide(L)'
;KAAEKFGYDLKAIAVPKTIDNDLAVTDNCPGFGSVAKYVAISAKEASLDIKSMCKTSTKVFVLEVMGRHAGWIAAAGELANNSEETFVHKILLPEVNFDEGKFLSGIEKDVSEYGYSVIVASEGLKNMNGELYAASSETDSFGHSQLGGLAPKIASLITNKLGLKNHWSVADYLQRSARHISSLTDIEQAIAVGKAAVKLASEGKSGVMPIIKRTNNDPYKWEISEGNLNDIANEEKTLPKNFISECGFRITKEGTAYLQPLIEGESFPKFDKGIPVYEGLDLHLREI
;
A
#
# COMPACT_ATOMS: atom_id res chain seq x y z
N LYS A 1 -16.27 26.31 0.73
CA LYS A 1 -15.62 27.63 0.96
C LYS A 1 -15.63 28.52 -0.29
N ALA A 2 -15.16 28.06 -1.49
CA ALA A 2 -15.19 28.88 -2.69
C ALA A 2 -16.62 29.17 -3.15
N ALA A 3 -17.49 28.18 -3.21
CA ALA A 3 -18.90 28.34 -3.61
C ALA A 3 -19.67 29.29 -2.68
N GLU A 4 -19.45 29.22 -1.38
CA GLU A 4 -20.03 30.13 -0.37
C GLU A 4 -19.65 31.59 -0.64
N LYS A 5 -18.39 31.85 -1.04
CA LYS A 5 -17.94 33.22 -1.41
C LYS A 5 -18.69 33.81 -2.58
N PHE A 6 -19.21 32.96 -3.48
CA PHE A 6 -20.00 33.35 -4.64
C PHE A 6 -21.52 33.21 -4.43
N GLY A 7 -21.95 32.88 -3.18
CA GLY A 7 -23.37 32.70 -2.86
C GLY A 7 -24.01 31.48 -3.53
N TYR A 8 -23.21 30.50 -3.92
CA TYR A 8 -23.65 29.26 -4.58
C TYR A 8 -23.81 28.12 -3.59
N ASP A 9 -25.02 27.57 -3.48
CA ASP A 9 -25.29 26.40 -2.58
C ASP A 9 -24.81 25.09 -3.23
N LEU A 10 -23.50 24.86 -3.17
CA LEU A 10 -22.89 23.63 -3.64
C LEU A 10 -22.95 22.55 -2.55
N LYS A 11 -23.60 21.44 -2.85
CA LYS A 11 -23.52 20.23 -2.02
C LYS A 11 -22.34 19.39 -2.46
N ALA A 12 -21.46 19.05 -1.52
CA ALA A 12 -20.26 18.27 -1.75
C ALA A 12 -20.17 17.07 -0.81
N ILE A 13 -20.14 15.87 -1.38
CA ILE A 13 -19.86 14.62 -0.66
C ILE A 13 -18.58 14.04 -1.27
N ALA A 14 -17.57 13.77 -0.45
CA ALA A 14 -16.39 13.02 -0.87
C ALA A 14 -16.63 11.52 -0.67
N VAL A 15 -15.92 10.71 -1.46
CA VAL A 15 -15.86 9.24 -1.26
C VAL A 15 -14.40 8.89 -1.01
N PRO A 16 -14.07 8.16 0.08
CA PRO A 16 -12.68 7.79 0.37
C PRO A 16 -12.15 6.89 -0.74
N LYS A 17 -11.01 7.26 -1.30
CA LYS A 17 -10.33 6.50 -2.37
C LYS A 17 -8.85 6.84 -2.34
N THR A 18 -8.02 5.89 -1.99
CA THR A 18 -6.58 5.86 -2.24
C THR A 18 -6.04 4.49 -1.84
N ILE A 19 -5.10 3.96 -2.62
CA ILE A 19 -4.38 2.74 -2.23
C ILE A 19 -3.35 3.01 -1.12
N ASP A 20 -2.98 4.28 -0.90
CA ASP A 20 -1.95 4.68 0.07
C ASP A 20 -2.44 4.56 1.53
N ASN A 21 -3.74 4.41 1.75
CA ASN A 21 -4.35 4.31 3.08
C ASN A 21 -4.03 5.49 4.01
N ASP A 22 -3.80 6.66 3.45
CA ASP A 22 -3.28 7.86 4.11
C ASP A 22 -4.33 8.90 4.49
N LEU A 23 -5.63 8.66 4.19
CA LEU A 23 -6.69 9.58 4.62
C LEU A 23 -6.92 9.47 6.13
N ALA A 24 -6.94 10.62 6.80
CA ALA A 24 -7.29 10.72 8.21
C ALA A 24 -8.76 10.35 8.48
N VAL A 25 -9.10 10.07 9.74
CA VAL A 25 -10.45 9.82 10.27
C VAL A 25 -11.07 8.47 9.85
N THR A 26 -10.75 7.93 8.69
CA THR A 26 -11.21 6.58 8.27
C THR A 26 -10.21 5.50 8.72
N ASP A 27 -10.71 4.32 9.12
CA ASP A 27 -9.85 3.18 9.49
C ASP A 27 -8.95 2.79 8.32
N ASN A 28 -9.55 2.54 7.17
CA ASN A 28 -8.83 2.26 5.93
C ASN A 28 -9.54 2.89 4.73
N CYS A 29 -8.83 2.93 3.60
CA CYS A 29 -9.34 3.50 2.36
C CYS A 29 -9.65 2.37 1.36
N PRO A 30 -10.82 2.34 0.72
CA PRO A 30 -11.09 1.40 -0.37
C PRO A 30 -10.05 1.48 -1.48
N GLY A 31 -9.57 0.31 -1.88
CA GLY A 31 -8.42 0.10 -2.75
C GLY A 31 -7.18 -0.40 -2.02
N PHE A 32 -6.99 0.00 -0.75
CA PHE A 32 -5.83 -0.42 0.05
C PHE A 32 -5.82 -1.92 0.33
N GLY A 33 -6.94 -2.51 0.76
CA GLY A 33 -7.00 -3.96 1.06
C GLY A 33 -6.60 -4.83 -0.12
N SER A 34 -7.02 -4.44 -1.33
CA SER A 34 -6.66 -5.15 -2.56
C SER A 34 -5.19 -4.98 -2.94
N VAL A 35 -4.61 -3.78 -2.83
CA VAL A 35 -3.18 -3.59 -3.08
C VAL A 35 -2.31 -4.28 -2.03
N ALA A 36 -2.73 -4.27 -0.76
CA ALA A 36 -2.06 -5.00 0.32
C ALA A 36 -2.00 -6.51 0.03
N LYS A 37 -3.12 -7.09 -0.44
CA LYS A 37 -3.20 -8.49 -0.89
C LYS A 37 -2.27 -8.77 -2.06
N TYR A 38 -2.24 -7.89 -3.06
CA TYR A 38 -1.34 -8.00 -4.21
C TYR A 38 0.12 -8.03 -3.77
N VAL A 39 0.53 -7.13 -2.90
CA VAL A 39 1.93 -7.04 -2.42
C VAL A 39 2.30 -8.29 -1.62
N ALA A 40 1.44 -8.72 -0.69
CA ALA A 40 1.70 -9.92 0.11
C ALA A 40 1.86 -11.18 -0.76
N ILE A 41 0.96 -11.39 -1.72
CA ILE A 41 1.01 -12.55 -2.64
C ILE A 41 2.23 -12.45 -3.55
N SER A 42 2.45 -11.32 -4.23
CA SER A 42 3.56 -11.15 -5.16
C SER A 42 4.92 -11.29 -4.48
N ALA A 43 5.07 -10.74 -3.27
CA ALA A 43 6.31 -10.87 -2.51
C ALA A 43 6.55 -12.32 -2.06
N LYS A 44 5.49 -13.05 -1.66
CA LYS A 44 5.58 -14.46 -1.29
C LYS A 44 5.98 -15.34 -2.47
N GLU A 45 5.33 -15.18 -3.61
CA GLU A 45 5.61 -15.95 -4.83
C GLU A 45 7.02 -15.67 -5.37
N ALA A 46 7.44 -14.40 -5.40
CA ALA A 46 8.81 -14.03 -5.74
C ALA A 46 9.84 -14.63 -4.76
N SER A 47 9.51 -14.67 -3.47
CA SER A 47 10.36 -15.29 -2.44
C SER A 47 10.55 -16.80 -2.70
N LEU A 48 9.49 -17.53 -3.05
CA LEU A 48 9.56 -18.94 -3.39
C LEU A 48 10.44 -19.19 -4.64
N ASP A 49 10.35 -18.33 -5.63
CA ASP A 49 11.20 -18.39 -6.83
C ASP A 49 12.68 -18.17 -6.46
N ILE A 50 12.99 -17.12 -5.70
CA ILE A 50 14.36 -16.85 -5.22
C ILE A 50 14.88 -18.02 -4.37
N LYS A 51 14.08 -18.55 -3.45
CA LYS A 51 14.43 -19.69 -2.62
C LYS A 51 14.83 -20.91 -3.44
N SER A 52 14.14 -21.15 -4.58
CA SER A 52 14.42 -22.28 -5.46
C SER A 52 15.82 -22.22 -6.07
N MET A 53 16.38 -21.04 -6.31
CA MET A 53 17.65 -20.83 -7.00
C MET A 53 18.77 -20.26 -6.12
N CYS A 54 18.51 -19.89 -4.87
CA CYS A 54 19.45 -19.13 -4.02
C CYS A 54 20.77 -19.86 -3.76
N LYS A 55 20.84 -21.19 -3.86
CA LYS A 55 22.09 -21.93 -3.67
C LYS A 55 23.11 -21.68 -4.76
N THR A 56 22.66 -21.47 -6.00
CA THR A 56 23.53 -21.40 -7.19
C THR A 56 23.48 -20.08 -7.94
N SER A 57 22.50 -19.23 -7.67
CA SER A 57 22.24 -18.01 -8.45
C SER A 57 21.87 -16.81 -7.57
N THR A 58 20.69 -16.23 -7.78
CA THR A 58 20.23 -15.00 -7.15
C THR A 58 20.02 -15.18 -5.64
N LYS A 59 20.53 -14.23 -4.87
CA LYS A 59 20.46 -14.20 -3.40
C LYS A 59 19.46 -13.20 -2.87
N VAL A 60 19.22 -12.13 -3.60
CA VAL A 60 18.39 -11.02 -3.12
C VAL A 60 17.37 -10.59 -4.16
N PHE A 61 16.16 -10.30 -3.71
CA PHE A 61 15.11 -9.70 -4.52
C PHE A 61 14.54 -8.46 -3.84
N VAL A 62 14.33 -7.38 -4.61
CA VAL A 62 13.76 -6.13 -4.13
C VAL A 62 12.47 -5.84 -4.89
N LEU A 63 11.37 -5.73 -4.18
CA LEU A 63 10.07 -5.28 -4.71
C LEU A 63 9.83 -3.83 -4.27
N GLU A 64 9.84 -2.91 -5.23
CA GLU A 64 9.45 -1.52 -5.01
C GLU A 64 7.94 -1.38 -5.15
N VAL A 65 7.32 -0.71 -4.19
CA VAL A 65 5.88 -0.44 -4.14
C VAL A 65 5.62 1.05 -3.94
N MET A 66 4.44 1.51 -4.33
CA MET A 66 3.99 2.87 -4.09
C MET A 66 3.89 3.18 -2.59
N GLY A 67 3.86 4.46 -2.25
CA GLY A 67 3.79 4.97 -0.89
C GLY A 67 4.78 6.12 -0.68
N ARG A 68 4.38 7.33 -1.10
CA ARG A 68 5.26 8.52 -1.05
C ARG A 68 5.57 8.93 0.39
N HIS A 69 4.55 9.03 1.23
CA HIS A 69 4.66 9.61 2.57
C HIS A 69 4.32 8.58 3.66
N ALA A 70 3.53 7.57 3.33
CA ALA A 70 3.07 6.54 4.25
C ALA A 70 3.43 5.14 3.75
N GLY A 71 3.97 4.32 4.63
CA GLY A 71 4.49 2.98 4.33
C GLY A 71 3.45 1.85 4.39
N TRP A 72 2.16 2.14 4.37
CA TRP A 72 1.09 1.15 4.51
C TRP A 72 1.16 0.02 3.48
N ILE A 73 1.43 0.35 2.21
CA ILE A 73 1.53 -0.65 1.12
C ILE A 73 2.76 -1.54 1.35
N ALA A 74 3.91 -0.96 1.68
CA ALA A 74 5.11 -1.75 1.96
C ALA A 74 4.94 -2.62 3.21
N ALA A 75 4.26 -2.11 4.24
CA ALA A 75 3.96 -2.84 5.47
C ALA A 75 3.16 -4.13 5.21
N ALA A 76 2.31 -4.14 4.17
CA ALA A 76 1.57 -5.33 3.76
C ALA A 76 2.48 -6.50 3.31
N GLY A 77 3.73 -6.23 2.95
CA GLY A 77 4.72 -7.27 2.70
C GLY A 77 4.92 -8.22 3.88
N GLU A 78 4.69 -7.78 5.13
CA GLU A 78 4.75 -8.64 6.31
C GLU A 78 3.73 -9.78 6.28
N LEU A 79 2.58 -9.56 5.63
CA LEU A 79 1.51 -10.58 5.52
C LEU A 79 1.91 -11.79 4.65
N ALA A 80 3.01 -11.70 3.91
CA ALA A 80 3.60 -12.84 3.22
C ALA A 80 4.14 -13.90 4.20
N ASN A 81 4.58 -13.47 5.38
CA ASN A 81 5.19 -14.30 6.40
C ASN A 81 4.14 -15.06 7.22
N ASN A 82 4.54 -16.19 7.78
CA ASN A 82 3.73 -16.97 8.71
C ASN A 82 4.58 -17.45 9.91
N SER A 83 4.00 -18.26 10.79
CA SER A 83 4.69 -18.81 11.97
C SER A 83 5.81 -19.81 11.63
N GLU A 84 5.78 -20.37 10.43
CA GLU A 84 6.69 -21.45 10.02
C GLU A 84 7.84 -20.92 9.16
N GLU A 85 7.56 -19.88 8.35
CA GLU A 85 8.52 -19.42 7.35
C GLU A 85 8.48 -17.90 7.14
N THR A 86 9.67 -17.32 6.99
CA THR A 86 9.87 -15.91 6.61
C THR A 86 10.11 -15.82 5.11
N PHE A 87 9.17 -15.21 4.40
CA PHE A 87 9.26 -14.95 2.94
C PHE A 87 9.78 -13.54 2.65
N VAL A 88 9.35 -12.55 3.43
CA VAL A 88 9.84 -11.17 3.34
C VAL A 88 10.69 -10.88 4.57
N HIS A 89 11.96 -10.55 4.34
CA HIS A 89 12.97 -10.40 5.38
C HIS A 89 13.13 -8.96 5.83
N LYS A 90 12.95 -8.00 4.92
CA LYS A 90 13.06 -6.57 5.19
C LYS A 90 11.91 -5.79 4.55
N ILE A 91 11.42 -4.80 5.28
CA ILE A 91 10.46 -3.81 4.80
C ILE A 91 11.08 -2.43 5.00
N LEU A 92 11.18 -1.65 3.92
CA LEU A 92 11.73 -0.31 3.95
C LEU A 92 10.57 0.70 3.89
N LEU A 93 10.46 1.53 4.92
CA LEU A 93 9.33 2.41 5.17
C LEU A 93 9.76 3.89 5.11
N PRO A 94 8.93 4.81 4.59
CA PRO A 94 9.21 6.24 4.60
C PRO A 94 9.21 6.85 6.00
N GLU A 95 8.61 6.18 6.99
CA GLU A 95 8.60 6.59 8.41
C GLU A 95 9.92 6.30 9.13
N VAL A 96 10.81 5.50 8.52
CA VAL A 96 12.08 5.10 9.13
C VAL A 96 13.24 5.59 8.27
N ASN A 97 14.10 6.42 8.84
CA ASN A 97 15.31 6.86 8.14
C ASN A 97 16.22 5.67 7.83
N PHE A 98 16.62 5.55 6.58
CA PHE A 98 17.35 4.42 6.05
C PHE A 98 18.83 4.47 6.43
N ASP A 99 19.25 3.53 7.27
CA ASP A 99 20.64 3.27 7.63
C ASP A 99 21.21 2.15 6.73
N GLU A 100 22.05 2.53 5.77
CA GLU A 100 22.67 1.59 4.82
C GLU A 100 23.50 0.51 5.52
N GLY A 101 24.25 0.88 6.56
CA GLY A 101 25.11 -0.08 7.28
C GLY A 101 24.32 -1.14 7.99
N LYS A 102 23.27 -0.72 8.72
CA LYS A 102 22.36 -1.62 9.42
C LYS A 102 21.58 -2.51 8.44
N PHE A 103 21.16 -1.95 7.31
CA PHE A 103 20.49 -2.68 6.25
C PHE A 103 21.39 -3.77 5.65
N LEU A 104 22.61 -3.42 5.23
CA LEU A 104 23.55 -4.36 4.61
C LEU A 104 23.92 -5.49 5.55
N SER A 105 24.23 -5.21 6.81
CA SER A 105 24.50 -6.23 7.83
C SER A 105 23.30 -7.15 8.03
N GLY A 106 22.08 -6.59 7.93
CA GLY A 106 20.85 -7.37 7.98
C GLY A 106 20.68 -8.31 6.78
N ILE A 107 21.08 -7.89 5.56
CA ILE A 107 21.07 -8.74 4.35
C ILE A 107 22.09 -9.89 4.48
N GLU A 108 23.31 -9.62 4.97
CA GLU A 108 24.31 -10.67 5.21
C GLU A 108 23.79 -11.73 6.19
N LYS A 109 23.14 -11.28 7.26
CA LYS A 109 22.51 -12.19 8.23
C LYS A 109 21.42 -13.04 7.58
N ASP A 110 20.49 -12.42 6.82
CA ASP A 110 19.41 -13.15 6.14
C ASP A 110 19.98 -14.20 5.17
N VAL A 111 20.98 -13.83 4.35
CA VAL A 111 21.61 -14.76 3.40
C VAL A 111 22.34 -15.88 4.12
N SER A 112 22.97 -15.59 5.26
CA SER A 112 23.61 -16.63 6.09
C SER A 112 22.61 -17.61 6.70
N GLU A 113 21.45 -17.12 7.15
CA GLU A 113 20.45 -17.89 7.88
C GLU A 113 19.50 -18.63 6.92
N TYR A 114 18.98 -17.95 5.90
CA TYR A 114 17.95 -18.47 4.99
C TYR A 114 18.49 -18.83 3.60
N GLY A 115 19.70 -18.40 3.27
CA GLY A 115 20.29 -18.53 1.93
C GLY A 115 19.92 -17.40 0.97
N TYR A 116 18.97 -16.54 1.32
CA TYR A 116 18.47 -15.43 0.48
C TYR A 116 17.82 -14.33 1.34
N SER A 117 17.54 -13.19 0.71
CA SER A 117 16.77 -12.11 1.34
C SER A 117 15.80 -11.49 0.35
N VAL A 118 14.57 -11.24 0.77
CA VAL A 118 13.54 -10.53 -0.01
C VAL A 118 13.16 -9.26 0.73
N ILE A 119 13.15 -8.16 0.00
CA ILE A 119 12.90 -6.81 0.49
C ILE A 119 11.65 -6.26 -0.19
N VAL A 120 10.73 -5.69 0.58
CA VAL A 120 9.65 -4.84 0.07
C VAL A 120 9.99 -3.40 0.45
N ALA A 121 10.07 -2.50 -0.53
CA ALA A 121 10.54 -1.14 -0.34
C ALA A 121 9.51 -0.12 -0.83
N SER A 122 9.13 0.81 0.05
CA SER A 122 8.31 1.97 -0.34
C SER A 122 9.14 2.98 -1.11
N GLU A 123 8.64 3.45 -2.26
CA GLU A 123 9.27 4.48 -3.09
C GLU A 123 9.62 5.76 -2.33
N GLY A 124 8.89 6.04 -1.24
CA GLY A 124 9.08 7.20 -0.37
C GLY A 124 10.18 7.05 0.69
N LEU A 125 11.05 6.03 0.59
CA LEU A 125 12.15 5.81 1.53
C LEU A 125 13.03 7.05 1.66
N LYS A 126 13.38 7.41 2.91
CA LYS A 126 14.21 8.58 3.23
C LYS A 126 15.58 8.16 3.74
N ASN A 127 16.60 8.94 3.39
CA ASN A 127 17.96 8.80 3.93
C ASN A 127 18.02 9.28 5.40
N MET A 128 19.21 9.19 6.03
CA MET A 128 19.42 9.62 7.41
C MET A 128 19.17 11.13 7.64
N ASN A 129 19.16 11.94 6.59
CA ASN A 129 18.88 13.37 6.66
C ASN A 129 17.38 13.68 6.47
N GLY A 130 16.53 12.67 6.24
CA GLY A 130 15.10 12.85 5.97
C GLY A 130 14.76 13.20 4.53
N GLU A 131 15.73 13.16 3.61
CA GLU A 131 15.53 13.39 2.18
C GLU A 131 15.18 12.09 1.47
N LEU A 132 14.41 12.15 0.37
CA LEU A 132 14.08 10.98 -0.44
C LEU A 132 15.36 10.27 -0.91
N TYR A 133 15.47 8.98 -0.63
CA TYR A 133 16.65 8.19 -0.96
C TYR A 133 16.81 8.01 -2.48
N ALA A 134 15.70 7.95 -3.22
CA ALA A 134 15.68 7.86 -4.68
C ALA A 134 14.73 8.92 -5.27
N ALA A 135 15.13 10.20 -5.22
CA ALA A 135 14.44 11.27 -5.93
C ALA A 135 15.00 11.41 -7.34
N SER A 136 14.13 11.57 -8.34
CA SER A 136 14.52 12.07 -9.66
C SER A 136 14.61 13.60 -9.64
N SER A 137 15.38 14.17 -10.55
CA SER A 137 15.42 15.62 -10.76
C SER A 137 14.18 16.17 -11.48
N GLU A 138 13.30 15.29 -11.96
CA GLU A 138 12.08 15.67 -12.65
C GLU A 138 10.93 15.85 -11.66
N THR A 139 10.09 16.86 -11.93
CA THR A 139 8.89 17.15 -11.14
C THR A 139 7.65 16.87 -11.98
N ASP A 140 6.57 16.38 -11.33
CA ASP A 140 5.27 16.24 -11.95
C ASP A 140 4.58 17.59 -12.16
N SER A 141 3.43 17.59 -12.84
CA SER A 141 2.63 18.80 -13.13
C SER A 141 2.11 19.53 -11.88
N PHE A 142 2.23 18.93 -10.70
CA PHE A 142 1.86 19.51 -9.41
C PHE A 142 3.08 19.98 -8.59
N GLY A 143 4.30 19.89 -9.15
CA GLY A 143 5.54 20.32 -8.50
C GLY A 143 6.16 19.30 -7.53
N HIS A 144 5.67 18.06 -7.50
CA HIS A 144 6.28 17.00 -6.70
C HIS A 144 7.42 16.33 -7.46
N SER A 145 8.52 16.02 -6.77
CA SER A 145 9.60 15.20 -7.35
C SER A 145 9.02 13.87 -7.85
N GLN A 146 9.36 13.50 -9.07
CA GLN A 146 8.96 12.21 -9.59
C GLN A 146 9.69 11.13 -8.80
N LEU A 147 8.91 10.21 -8.21
CA LEU A 147 9.44 9.08 -7.45
C LEU A 147 9.67 7.90 -8.38
N GLY A 148 10.51 6.97 -7.94
CA GLY A 148 10.85 5.74 -8.66
C GLY A 148 12.35 5.53 -8.76
N GLY A 149 12.71 4.30 -9.13
CA GLY A 149 14.11 3.91 -9.21
C GLY A 149 14.76 3.58 -7.88
N LEU A 150 13.98 3.41 -6.82
CA LEU A 150 14.47 2.96 -5.52
C LEU A 150 15.02 1.54 -5.59
N ALA A 151 14.26 0.61 -6.18
CA ALA A 151 14.67 -0.79 -6.27
C ALA A 151 16.01 -0.98 -7.01
N PRO A 152 16.25 -0.39 -8.20
CA PRO A 152 17.56 -0.47 -8.84
C PRO A 152 18.68 0.19 -8.02
N LYS A 153 18.40 1.26 -7.25
CA LYS A 153 19.39 1.91 -6.38
C LYS A 153 19.78 1.00 -5.21
N ILE A 154 18.80 0.38 -4.54
CA ILE A 154 19.04 -0.63 -3.48
C ILE A 154 19.76 -1.85 -4.04
N ALA A 155 19.36 -2.34 -5.22
CA ALA A 155 20.02 -3.46 -5.90
C ALA A 155 21.48 -3.16 -6.21
N SER A 156 21.79 -1.95 -6.69
CA SER A 156 23.16 -1.49 -6.95
C SER A 156 23.96 -1.37 -5.65
N LEU A 157 23.37 -0.87 -4.58
CA LEU A 157 24.01 -0.80 -3.26
C LEU A 157 24.43 -2.21 -2.79
N ILE A 158 23.51 -3.19 -2.88
CA ILE A 158 23.77 -4.59 -2.49
C ILE A 158 24.88 -5.21 -3.33
N THR A 159 24.84 -5.02 -4.66
CA THR A 159 25.89 -5.52 -5.57
C THR A 159 27.25 -4.93 -5.23
N ASN A 160 27.32 -3.60 -5.09
CA ASN A 160 28.57 -2.88 -4.89
C ASN A 160 29.20 -3.14 -3.51
N LYS A 161 28.41 -3.34 -2.47
CA LYS A 161 28.90 -3.51 -1.10
C LYS A 161 29.06 -4.96 -0.69
N LEU A 162 28.18 -5.86 -1.13
CA LEU A 162 28.15 -7.25 -0.71
C LEU A 162 28.53 -8.24 -1.81
N GLY A 163 28.61 -7.82 -3.07
CA GLY A 163 28.88 -8.70 -4.21
C GLY A 163 27.78 -9.72 -4.47
N LEU A 164 26.60 -9.56 -3.87
CA LEU A 164 25.50 -10.52 -3.99
C LEU A 164 24.72 -10.29 -5.29
N LYS A 165 24.47 -11.39 -6.03
CA LYS A 165 23.58 -11.36 -7.18
C LYS A 165 22.17 -11.07 -6.71
N ASN A 166 21.54 -10.08 -7.31
CA ASN A 166 20.19 -9.66 -6.98
C ASN A 166 19.37 -9.36 -8.23
N HIS A 167 18.06 -9.35 -8.06
CA HIS A 167 17.08 -8.85 -9.02
C HIS A 167 16.08 -7.94 -8.32
N TRP A 168 15.33 -7.17 -9.08
CA TRP A 168 14.33 -6.25 -8.57
C TRP A 168 13.15 -6.14 -9.52
N SER A 169 12.04 -5.67 -8.98
CA SER A 169 10.85 -5.31 -9.73
C SER A 169 10.21 -4.06 -9.13
N VAL A 170 9.59 -3.26 -9.98
CA VAL A 170 8.74 -2.13 -9.57
C VAL A 170 7.30 -2.54 -9.85
N ALA A 171 6.47 -2.56 -8.82
CA ALA A 171 5.06 -2.93 -8.95
C ALA A 171 4.26 -1.87 -9.74
N ASP A 172 4.61 -0.59 -9.56
CA ASP A 172 4.03 0.56 -10.25
C ASP A 172 2.49 0.43 -10.40
N TYR A 173 1.94 0.69 -11.57
CA TYR A 173 0.49 0.62 -11.82
C TYR A 173 -0.09 -0.78 -11.72
N LEU A 174 0.71 -1.84 -11.85
CA LEU A 174 0.22 -3.21 -11.72
C LEU A 174 -0.41 -3.47 -10.35
N GLN A 175 0.19 -2.93 -9.27
CA GLN A 175 -0.31 -3.12 -7.92
C GLN A 175 -1.72 -2.54 -7.70
N ARG A 176 -2.09 -1.46 -8.39
CA ARG A 176 -3.41 -0.83 -8.25
C ARG A 176 -4.44 -1.28 -9.29
N SER A 177 -4.02 -2.03 -10.31
CA SER A 177 -4.87 -2.50 -11.41
C SER A 177 -5.16 -4.00 -11.38
N ALA A 178 -4.60 -4.73 -10.41
CA ALA A 178 -4.68 -6.19 -10.33
C ALA A 178 -6.04 -6.69 -9.81
N ARG A 179 -7.14 -6.42 -10.54
CA ARG A 179 -8.51 -6.81 -10.17
C ARG A 179 -8.65 -8.32 -9.89
N HIS A 180 -7.81 -9.14 -10.50
CA HIS A 180 -7.78 -10.59 -10.31
C HIS A 180 -7.23 -11.03 -8.93
N ILE A 181 -6.63 -10.13 -8.16
CA ILE A 181 -6.13 -10.35 -6.79
C ILE A 181 -6.86 -9.44 -5.79
N SER A 182 -8.10 -9.07 -6.02
CA SER A 182 -8.82 -8.18 -5.09
C SER A 182 -9.20 -8.89 -3.79
N SER A 183 -9.19 -8.14 -2.69
CA SER A 183 -9.77 -8.54 -1.40
C SER A 183 -11.29 -8.40 -1.43
N LEU A 184 -12.01 -9.41 -0.94
CA LEU A 184 -13.47 -9.32 -0.79
C LEU A 184 -13.85 -8.24 0.23
N THR A 185 -13.15 -8.17 1.37
CA THR A 185 -13.35 -7.13 2.39
C THR A 185 -13.26 -5.73 1.77
N ASP A 186 -12.24 -5.48 0.96
CA ASP A 186 -12.03 -4.19 0.30
C ASP A 186 -13.15 -3.84 -0.70
N ILE A 187 -13.60 -4.83 -1.49
CA ILE A 187 -14.72 -4.65 -2.43
C ILE A 187 -16.03 -4.33 -1.70
N GLU A 188 -16.32 -5.05 -0.60
CA GLU A 188 -17.52 -4.81 0.22
C GLU A 188 -17.51 -3.40 0.83
N GLN A 189 -16.36 -2.98 1.34
CA GLN A 189 -16.17 -1.63 1.88
C GLN A 189 -16.30 -0.55 0.80
N ALA A 190 -15.73 -0.77 -0.38
CA ALA A 190 -15.87 0.15 -1.52
C ALA A 190 -17.33 0.35 -1.93
N ILE A 191 -18.10 -0.75 -2.02
CA ILE A 191 -19.53 -0.70 -2.31
C ILE A 191 -20.30 0.02 -1.19
N ALA A 192 -19.97 -0.25 0.06
CA ALA A 192 -20.65 0.34 1.21
C ALA A 192 -20.45 1.86 1.30
N VAL A 193 -19.21 2.36 1.12
CA VAL A 193 -18.95 3.81 1.12
C VAL A 193 -19.62 4.51 -0.07
N GLY A 194 -19.64 3.87 -1.26
CA GLY A 194 -20.35 4.40 -2.43
C GLY A 194 -21.85 4.56 -2.17
N LYS A 195 -22.51 3.52 -1.63
CA LYS A 195 -23.92 3.57 -1.25
C LYS A 195 -24.20 4.63 -0.18
N ALA A 196 -23.34 4.72 0.83
CA ALA A 196 -23.47 5.71 1.90
C ALA A 196 -23.30 7.15 1.38
N ALA A 197 -22.40 7.40 0.44
CA ALA A 197 -22.23 8.71 -0.17
C ALA A 197 -23.51 9.18 -0.89
N VAL A 198 -24.15 8.30 -1.66
CA VAL A 198 -25.44 8.60 -2.31
C VAL A 198 -26.53 8.88 -1.28
N LYS A 199 -26.60 8.09 -0.20
CA LYS A 199 -27.55 8.30 0.90
C LYS A 199 -27.35 9.68 1.55
N LEU A 200 -26.11 10.02 1.93
CA LEU A 200 -25.79 11.32 2.52
C LEU A 200 -26.17 12.49 1.60
N ALA A 201 -25.90 12.35 0.30
CA ALA A 201 -26.30 13.35 -0.69
C ALA A 201 -27.84 13.50 -0.76
N SER A 202 -28.60 12.40 -0.77
CA SER A 202 -30.08 12.41 -0.81
C SER A 202 -30.70 12.98 0.48
N GLU A 203 -30.02 12.89 1.61
CA GLU A 203 -30.39 13.51 2.88
C GLU A 203 -30.01 15.01 2.95
N GLY A 204 -29.46 15.57 1.88
CA GLY A 204 -29.07 16.99 1.81
C GLY A 204 -27.79 17.34 2.57
N LYS A 205 -27.02 16.35 3.01
CA LYS A 205 -25.72 16.56 3.65
C LYS A 205 -24.73 17.24 2.71
N SER A 206 -23.76 17.94 3.28
CA SER A 206 -22.68 18.59 2.54
C SER A 206 -21.44 18.74 3.41
N GLY A 207 -20.26 18.72 2.79
CA GLY A 207 -18.98 18.87 3.50
C GLY A 207 -18.58 17.61 4.30
N VAL A 208 -19.09 16.44 3.92
CA VAL A 208 -18.86 15.17 4.62
C VAL A 208 -18.35 14.08 3.69
N MET A 209 -17.79 13.04 4.28
CA MET A 209 -17.33 11.82 3.64
C MET A 209 -17.81 10.60 4.44
N PRO A 210 -18.39 9.56 3.82
CA PRO A 210 -18.59 8.30 4.51
C PRO A 210 -17.23 7.70 4.84
N ILE A 211 -17.05 7.29 6.09
CA ILE A 211 -15.81 6.71 6.59
C ILE A 211 -16.05 5.27 7.06
N ILE A 212 -15.02 4.44 6.96
CA ILE A 212 -15.00 3.11 7.54
C ILE A 212 -14.53 3.25 8.99
N LYS A 213 -15.31 2.72 9.92
CA LYS A 213 -14.97 2.67 11.33
C LYS A 213 -14.85 1.21 11.75
N ARG A 214 -13.66 0.81 12.18
CA ARG A 214 -13.41 -0.50 12.75
C ARG A 214 -14.05 -0.56 14.13
N THR A 215 -14.91 -1.54 14.36
CA THR A 215 -15.65 -1.71 15.63
C THR A 215 -15.16 -2.89 16.44
N ASN A 216 -14.49 -3.87 15.79
CA ASN A 216 -13.86 -5.01 16.46
C ASN A 216 -12.70 -5.57 15.62
N ASN A 217 -11.68 -6.11 16.28
CA ASN A 217 -10.53 -6.70 15.62
C ASN A 217 -10.67 -8.22 15.42
N ASP A 218 -11.25 -8.94 16.37
CA ASP A 218 -11.40 -10.39 16.31
C ASP A 218 -12.76 -10.82 16.91
N PRO A 219 -13.72 -11.28 16.08
CA PRO A 219 -13.68 -11.22 14.63
C PRO A 219 -13.70 -9.79 14.10
N TYR A 220 -13.06 -9.54 12.97
CA TYR A 220 -13.05 -8.21 12.34
C TYR A 220 -14.48 -7.74 12.01
N LYS A 221 -14.80 -6.54 12.49
CA LYS A 221 -16.08 -5.88 12.23
C LYS A 221 -15.86 -4.40 11.93
N TRP A 222 -16.66 -3.90 11.01
CA TRP A 222 -16.65 -2.50 10.61
C TRP A 222 -18.06 -1.99 10.35
N GLU A 223 -18.22 -0.70 10.40
CA GLU A 223 -19.45 0.01 10.06
C GLU A 223 -19.12 1.27 9.25
N ILE A 224 -20.11 1.80 8.54
CA ILE A 224 -19.98 3.11 7.90
C ILE A 224 -20.43 4.18 8.88
N SER A 225 -19.59 5.22 9.00
CA SER A 225 -19.88 6.42 9.77
C SER A 225 -19.69 7.66 8.88
N GLU A 226 -19.80 8.84 9.44
CA GLU A 226 -19.67 10.13 8.75
C GLU A 226 -18.46 10.88 9.31
N GLY A 227 -17.58 11.36 8.43
CA GLY A 227 -16.45 12.23 8.76
C GLY A 227 -16.62 13.62 8.14
N ASN A 228 -16.21 14.67 8.84
CA ASN A 228 -16.21 16.04 8.33
C ASN A 228 -15.00 16.25 7.40
N LEU A 229 -15.19 16.83 6.22
CA LEU A 229 -14.10 17.09 5.28
C LEU A 229 -13.02 18.04 5.82
N ASN A 230 -13.35 18.92 6.75
CA ASN A 230 -12.34 19.80 7.36
C ASN A 230 -11.34 19.04 8.24
N ASP A 231 -11.74 17.89 8.80
CA ASP A 231 -10.90 17.05 9.67
C ASP A 231 -10.04 16.06 8.84
N ILE A 232 -10.34 15.95 7.54
CA ILE A 232 -9.70 15.00 6.62
C ILE A 232 -8.76 15.73 5.65
N ALA A 233 -9.16 16.92 5.20
CA ALA A 233 -8.43 17.63 4.16
C ALA A 233 -7.08 18.14 4.67
N ASN A 234 -6.01 17.82 3.92
CA ASN A 234 -4.61 18.14 4.22
C ASN A 234 -4.04 17.44 5.49
N GLU A 235 -4.71 16.40 5.97
CA GLU A 235 -4.20 15.53 7.02
C GLU A 235 -3.77 14.20 6.43
N GLU A 236 -2.57 13.72 6.81
CA GLU A 236 -2.02 12.44 6.37
C GLU A 236 -1.98 11.44 7.53
N LYS A 237 -2.49 10.24 7.29
CA LYS A 237 -2.39 9.10 8.21
C LYS A 237 -1.17 8.25 7.86
N THR A 238 -0.07 8.47 8.54
CA THR A 238 1.14 7.64 8.41
C THR A 238 1.03 6.33 9.19
N LEU A 239 1.94 5.41 8.92
CA LEU A 239 2.00 4.14 9.66
C LEU A 239 2.33 4.40 11.14
N PRO A 240 1.52 3.91 12.11
CA PRO A 240 1.78 4.12 13.53
C PRO A 240 3.13 3.52 13.95
N LYS A 241 3.84 4.24 14.84
CA LYS A 241 5.16 3.79 15.33
C LYS A 241 5.13 2.43 16.00
N ASN A 242 4.05 2.10 16.73
CA ASN A 242 3.85 0.79 17.36
C ASN A 242 3.61 -0.35 16.37
N PHE A 243 3.35 -0.05 15.09
CA PHE A 243 3.29 -1.05 14.03
C PHE A 243 4.67 -1.39 13.45
N ILE A 244 5.67 -0.55 13.72
CA ILE A 244 7.04 -0.74 13.24
C ILE A 244 7.86 -1.41 14.35
N SER A 245 8.57 -2.50 14.02
CA SER A 245 9.42 -3.21 14.97
C SER A 245 10.65 -2.35 15.37
N GLU A 246 11.24 -2.64 16.52
CA GLU A 246 12.44 -1.93 17.01
C GLU A 246 13.62 -1.98 16.04
N CYS A 247 13.74 -3.04 15.24
CA CYS A 247 14.79 -3.12 14.22
C CYS A 247 14.56 -2.16 13.05
N GLY A 248 13.34 -1.64 12.86
CA GLY A 248 12.96 -0.72 11.79
C GLY A 248 12.70 -1.38 10.42
N PHE A 249 12.83 -2.72 10.32
CA PHE A 249 12.73 -3.46 9.06
C PHE A 249 11.60 -4.50 9.03
N ARG A 250 10.74 -4.53 10.02
CA ARG A 250 9.63 -5.48 10.13
C ARG A 250 8.39 -4.78 10.71
N ILE A 251 7.25 -5.40 10.52
CA ILE A 251 5.99 -4.96 11.13
C ILE A 251 5.72 -5.79 12.38
N THR A 252 5.18 -5.15 13.42
CA THR A 252 4.83 -5.80 14.69
C THR A 252 3.60 -6.69 14.53
N LYS A 253 3.35 -7.56 15.52
CA LYS A 253 2.13 -8.36 15.58
C LYS A 253 0.86 -7.49 15.58
N GLU A 254 0.91 -6.32 16.20
CA GLU A 254 -0.20 -5.37 16.23
C GLU A 254 -0.47 -4.82 14.83
N GLY A 255 0.59 -4.40 14.10
CA GLY A 255 0.47 -3.95 12.71
C GLY A 255 -0.04 -5.06 11.80
N THR A 256 0.46 -6.29 11.94
CA THR A 256 -0.01 -7.45 11.17
C THR A 256 -1.50 -7.74 11.47
N ALA A 257 -1.90 -7.70 12.73
CA ALA A 257 -3.31 -7.91 13.14
C ALA A 257 -4.25 -6.83 12.58
N TYR A 258 -3.76 -5.59 12.43
CA TYR A 258 -4.52 -4.54 11.74
C TYR A 258 -4.69 -4.83 10.24
N LEU A 259 -3.61 -5.25 9.58
CA LEU A 259 -3.57 -5.43 8.12
C LEU A 259 -4.29 -6.71 7.66
N GLN A 260 -4.18 -7.80 8.42
CA GLN A 260 -4.65 -9.13 8.02
C GLN A 260 -6.10 -9.16 7.54
N PRO A 261 -7.11 -8.65 8.26
CA PRO A 261 -8.50 -8.76 7.83
C PRO A 261 -8.82 -7.93 6.58
N LEU A 262 -7.99 -6.95 6.25
CA LEU A 262 -8.20 -6.10 5.06
C LEU A 262 -7.89 -6.83 3.75
N ILE A 263 -7.10 -7.90 3.78
CA ILE A 263 -6.76 -8.70 2.59
C ILE A 263 -7.64 -9.94 2.42
N GLU A 264 -8.57 -10.20 3.34
CA GLU A 264 -9.32 -11.45 3.40
C GLU A 264 -10.44 -11.55 2.36
N GLY A 265 -10.72 -12.80 1.99
CA GLY A 265 -11.75 -13.17 1.04
C GLY A 265 -11.36 -12.95 -0.43
N GLU A 266 -12.02 -13.71 -1.29
CA GLU A 266 -11.75 -13.73 -2.73
C GLU A 266 -12.88 -13.06 -3.51
N SER A 267 -12.54 -12.19 -4.46
CA SER A 267 -13.50 -11.55 -5.36
C SER A 267 -12.93 -11.54 -6.78
N PHE A 268 -13.03 -12.70 -7.45
CA PHE A 268 -12.54 -12.83 -8.82
C PHE A 268 -13.44 -12.12 -9.83
N PRO A 269 -12.88 -11.47 -10.88
CA PRO A 269 -13.66 -11.05 -12.04
C PRO A 269 -14.14 -12.28 -12.82
N LYS A 270 -15.17 -12.11 -13.64
CA LYS A 270 -15.53 -13.12 -14.64
C LYS A 270 -14.41 -13.24 -15.67
N PHE A 271 -14.06 -14.45 -16.06
CA PHE A 271 -13.08 -14.71 -17.11
C PHE A 271 -13.78 -15.24 -18.37
N ASP A 272 -13.30 -14.79 -19.54
CA ASP A 272 -13.62 -15.38 -20.83
C ASP A 272 -12.28 -15.68 -21.55
N LYS A 273 -12.15 -16.91 -22.02
CA LYS A 273 -10.93 -17.42 -22.72
C LYS A 273 -9.61 -17.07 -22.01
N GLY A 274 -9.62 -17.11 -20.67
CA GLY A 274 -8.45 -16.86 -19.85
C GLY A 274 -8.15 -15.37 -19.53
N ILE A 275 -8.97 -14.44 -20.01
CA ILE A 275 -8.82 -12.99 -19.76
C ILE A 275 -9.99 -12.48 -18.93
N PRO A 276 -9.74 -11.61 -17.90
CA PRO A 276 -10.82 -10.99 -17.14
C PRO A 276 -11.71 -10.12 -18.04
N VAL A 277 -13.02 -10.25 -17.87
CA VAL A 277 -14.01 -9.43 -18.57
C VAL A 277 -14.40 -8.26 -17.66
N TYR A 278 -14.34 -7.05 -18.21
CA TYR A 278 -14.76 -5.84 -17.55
C TYR A 278 -15.96 -5.24 -18.28
N GLU A 279 -17.06 -5.06 -17.56
CA GLU A 279 -18.24 -4.39 -18.08
C GLU A 279 -18.10 -2.89 -17.89
N GLY A 280 -18.16 -2.13 -18.97
CA GLY A 280 -18.24 -0.67 -18.92
C GLY A 280 -19.63 -0.23 -18.48
N LEU A 281 -19.72 0.83 -17.67
CA LEU A 281 -20.98 1.55 -17.47
C LEU A 281 -21.26 2.36 -18.73
N ASP A 282 -22.44 2.16 -19.32
CA ASP A 282 -22.92 2.99 -20.41
C ASP A 282 -23.38 4.35 -19.84
N LEU A 283 -22.45 5.26 -19.74
CA LEU A 283 -22.67 6.62 -19.23
C LEU A 283 -23.23 7.49 -20.36
N HIS A 284 -24.44 7.22 -20.81
CA HIS A 284 -25.17 8.21 -21.64
C HIS A 284 -25.54 9.39 -20.76
N LEU A 285 -24.82 10.51 -20.95
CA LEU A 285 -25.28 11.82 -20.52
C LEU A 285 -26.60 12.09 -21.29
N ARG A 286 -27.72 11.99 -20.60
CA ARG A 286 -28.96 12.53 -21.15
C ARG A 286 -28.80 14.04 -21.14
N GLU A 287 -28.84 14.65 -22.33
CA GLU A 287 -29.07 16.10 -22.45
C GLU A 287 -30.41 16.38 -21.76
N ILE A 288 -30.35 17.25 -20.74
CA ILE A 288 -31.53 17.74 -20.01
C ILE A 288 -32.08 18.95 -20.78
#